data_b2e5fc133464a63e7e6729e20a0f7dda
#
_entry.id   b2e5fc133464a63e7e6729e20a0f7dda
#
_cell.length_a   1.000
_cell.length_b   1.000
_cell.length_c   1.000
_cell.angle_alpha   90.00
_cell.angle_beta   90.00
_cell.angle_gamma   90.00
#
_symmetry.space_group_name_H-M   'P 1'
#
loop_
_entity.id
_entity.type
_entity.pdbx_description
1 polymer ?
#
loop_
_entity_poly.entity_id
_entity_poly.type
_entity_poly.pdbx_seq_one_letter_code
_entity_poly.pdbx_strand_id
1 'polypeptide(L)'
;MKRTKVFYNVLILLAALLLTACQDQKGIPVVSSTEKNLVLSDHISNQKVMSICEDKYGQIWIGTFRGLNKYDGNQYHQYYCVDDSLGLPDNHITHIYRDSHNRLWVATVNGVCLYQANGNFNRISINGTNKNIEKILEDKEGKIFFLTMTDLYQYDENTNTAIIKLSKMVEKNCYNYSCHIDRKDVMWIVTSYSVKGYRTQDLKLIVQSPVQSYPIASFLLDGHQLYLSGYNGMQLFDTNTRKWQHLPVALQGLQIPNDMVNCIHPYGAKGNLLLSTTKHGLFYFNAQKGTILPQSDKNFPFEEPDMQVNKMLTDSKGNLWLGSEDDGVKTIYRYKDMFNSMPALQRAIGKQPVLSVAADRNHHLWISTKKNGLYMYDLQTQQLKDIPMVSYSNGNKKNAIINIFVDSSNHLWLANGDHVAKYQYDGNNLNKVASYPCFMPMDISQDAKGNIWVSTASVNIYCISAQSGEMTKKQLFPTTFCFIPSIMHLQNDNMLISAFYK
;
A
#
# COMPACT_ATOMS: atom_id res chain seq x y z
N MET A 1 -37.74 19.51 33.28
CA MET A 1 -38.36 18.71 32.20
C MET A 1 -38.33 19.34 30.80
N LYS A 2 -38.48 20.64 30.61
CA LYS A 2 -38.41 21.27 29.25
C LYS A 2 -36.98 21.33 28.66
N ARG A 3 -35.94 21.53 29.44
CA ARG A 3 -34.55 21.61 28.97
C ARG A 3 -33.93 20.25 28.53
N THR A 4 -34.33 19.17 29.19
CA THR A 4 -33.88 17.81 28.85
C THR A 4 -34.48 17.30 27.50
N LYS A 5 -35.72 17.67 27.18
CA LYS A 5 -36.35 17.35 25.92
C LYS A 5 -35.70 18.08 24.72
N VAL A 6 -35.26 19.34 24.95
CA VAL A 6 -34.53 20.10 23.92
C VAL A 6 -33.16 19.48 23.64
N PHE A 7 -32.49 19.01 24.70
CA PHE A 7 -31.17 18.37 24.57
C PHE A 7 -31.24 17.03 23.81
N TYR A 8 -32.25 16.20 24.09
CA TYR A 8 -32.49 14.95 23.39
C TYR A 8 -32.90 15.18 21.90
N ASN A 9 -33.71 16.19 21.65
CA ASN A 9 -34.11 16.55 20.27
C ASN A 9 -32.94 17.12 19.47
N VAL A 10 -32.00 17.86 20.05
CA VAL A 10 -30.80 18.36 19.40
C VAL A 10 -29.82 17.19 19.12
N LEU A 11 -29.68 16.24 20.03
CA LEU A 11 -28.83 15.06 19.82
C LEU A 11 -29.40 14.12 18.73
N ILE A 12 -30.73 13.95 18.69
CA ILE A 12 -31.42 13.18 17.65
C ILE A 12 -31.36 13.91 16.32
N LEU A 13 -31.46 15.24 16.31
CA LEU A 13 -31.30 16.05 15.09
C LEU A 13 -29.85 16.00 14.56
N LEU A 14 -28.85 16.04 15.43
CA LEU A 14 -27.44 15.88 15.07
C LEU A 14 -27.15 14.46 14.56
N ALA A 15 -27.72 13.43 15.18
CA ALA A 15 -27.59 12.05 14.69
C ALA A 15 -28.35 11.84 13.38
N ALA A 16 -29.51 12.47 13.19
CA ALA A 16 -30.26 12.43 11.94
C ALA A 16 -29.54 13.21 10.82
N LEU A 17 -28.93 14.36 11.14
CA LEU A 17 -28.11 15.14 10.19
C LEU A 17 -26.83 14.40 9.81
N LEU A 18 -26.21 13.64 10.69
CA LEU A 18 -25.08 12.76 10.37
C LEU A 18 -25.49 11.57 9.50
N LEU A 19 -26.70 11.03 9.71
CA LEU A 19 -27.25 9.94 8.90
C LEU A 19 -27.74 10.43 7.53
N THR A 20 -28.28 11.65 7.42
CA THR A 20 -28.65 12.23 6.13
C THR A 20 -27.44 12.73 5.34
N ALA A 21 -26.39 13.23 5.99
CA ALA A 21 -25.12 13.53 5.33
C ALA A 21 -24.44 12.29 4.74
N CYS A 22 -24.72 11.07 5.27
CA CYS A 22 -24.30 9.83 4.66
C CYS A 22 -25.23 9.31 3.56
N GLN A 23 -26.47 9.85 3.42
CA GLN A 23 -27.42 9.43 2.37
C GLN A 23 -27.45 10.33 1.15
N ASP A 24 -27.03 11.58 1.25
CA ASP A 24 -26.90 12.51 0.11
C ASP A 24 -25.48 12.53 -0.48
N GLN A 25 -24.93 11.35 -0.81
CA GLN A 25 -23.83 11.26 -1.77
C GLN A 25 -24.28 11.48 -3.23
N LYS A 26 -25.29 12.30 -3.46
CA LYS A 26 -25.50 12.95 -4.75
C LYS A 26 -24.87 14.33 -4.69
N GLY A 27 -23.57 14.39 -5.03
CA GLY A 27 -22.88 15.65 -5.22
C GLY A 27 -21.71 15.93 -4.29
N ILE A 28 -20.78 14.98 -4.13
CA ILE A 28 -19.37 15.39 -4.05
C ILE A 28 -19.12 16.11 -5.38
N PRO A 29 -18.66 17.39 -5.39
CA PRO A 29 -18.26 17.97 -6.65
C PRO A 29 -17.23 16.99 -7.20
N VAL A 30 -17.57 16.30 -8.27
CA VAL A 30 -16.59 15.65 -9.12
C VAL A 30 -15.61 16.78 -9.40
N VAL A 31 -14.46 16.76 -8.70
CA VAL A 31 -13.31 17.51 -9.17
C VAL A 31 -13.31 17.17 -10.64
N SER A 32 -13.45 18.16 -11.49
CA SER A 32 -13.43 17.98 -12.93
C SER A 32 -12.07 17.36 -13.22
N SER A 33 -11.98 16.06 -13.05
CA SER A 33 -10.81 15.30 -13.40
C SER A 33 -10.80 15.37 -14.92
N THR A 34 -9.77 15.94 -15.45
CA THR A 34 -9.38 15.81 -16.84
C THR A 34 -9.12 14.33 -17.21
N GLU A 35 -9.20 13.42 -16.25
CA GLU A 35 -9.07 11.97 -16.38
C GLU A 35 -10.38 11.35 -16.86
N LYS A 36 -10.68 11.50 -18.15
CA LYS A 36 -11.89 10.93 -18.78
C LYS A 36 -11.98 9.39 -18.72
N ASN A 37 -10.92 8.72 -18.25
CA ASN A 37 -10.72 7.27 -18.39
C ASN A 37 -10.48 6.56 -17.07
N LEU A 38 -10.66 7.27 -15.96
CA LEU A 38 -10.44 6.74 -14.61
C LEU A 38 -11.75 6.20 -14.03
N VAL A 39 -11.73 4.94 -13.61
CA VAL A 39 -12.80 4.30 -12.83
C VAL A 39 -12.25 3.95 -11.44
N LEU A 40 -12.95 4.37 -10.38
CA LEU A 40 -12.64 3.98 -9.00
C LEU A 40 -13.36 2.68 -8.66
N SER A 41 -12.66 1.73 -8.03
CA SER A 41 -13.19 0.40 -7.73
C SER A 41 -12.51 -0.21 -6.51
N ASP A 42 -13.25 -1.06 -5.80
CA ASP A 42 -12.70 -1.90 -4.72
C ASP A 42 -11.97 -3.15 -5.26
N HIS A 43 -12.05 -3.41 -6.58
CA HIS A 43 -11.47 -4.55 -7.25
C HIS A 43 -10.57 -4.14 -8.41
N ILE A 44 -9.64 -5.00 -8.80
CA ILE A 44 -8.85 -4.83 -10.02
C ILE A 44 -9.70 -5.04 -11.28
N SER A 45 -9.26 -4.45 -12.38
CA SER A 45 -9.98 -4.44 -13.67
C SER A 45 -10.16 -5.82 -14.31
N ASN A 46 -9.29 -6.77 -14.02
CA ASN A 46 -9.34 -8.17 -14.49
C ASN A 46 -8.48 -9.06 -13.61
N GLN A 47 -8.89 -10.32 -13.44
CA GLN A 47 -8.22 -11.27 -12.54
C GLN A 47 -6.87 -11.79 -13.08
N LYS A 48 -6.64 -11.75 -14.40
CA LYS A 48 -5.38 -12.16 -15.01
C LYS A 48 -4.33 -11.05 -14.89
N VAL A 49 -3.40 -11.22 -13.95
CA VAL A 49 -2.33 -10.26 -13.70
C VAL A 49 -1.14 -10.53 -14.61
N MET A 50 -0.72 -9.51 -15.35
CA MET A 50 0.36 -9.59 -16.33
C MET A 50 1.66 -8.97 -15.81
N SER A 51 1.57 -7.91 -14.98
CA SER A 51 2.73 -7.20 -14.45
C SER A 51 2.37 -6.47 -13.16
N ILE A 52 3.32 -6.37 -12.22
CA ILE A 52 3.18 -5.58 -10.98
C ILE A 52 4.44 -4.72 -10.84
N CYS A 53 4.25 -3.45 -10.50
CA CYS A 53 5.34 -2.49 -10.32
C CYS A 53 5.00 -1.50 -9.21
N GLU A 54 6.00 -1.08 -8.43
CA GLU A 54 5.87 0.00 -7.45
C GLU A 54 6.40 1.30 -8.04
N ASP A 55 5.65 2.40 -7.94
CA ASP A 55 6.11 3.72 -8.38
C ASP A 55 6.95 4.43 -7.31
N LYS A 56 7.44 5.64 -7.63
CA LYS A 56 8.27 6.45 -6.73
C LYS A 56 7.56 6.91 -5.46
N TYR A 57 6.25 6.85 -5.42
CA TYR A 57 5.43 7.24 -4.26
C TYR A 57 5.03 6.04 -3.39
N GLY A 58 5.46 4.82 -3.76
CA GLY A 58 5.07 3.58 -3.08
C GLY A 58 3.66 3.10 -3.44
N GLN A 59 3.08 3.60 -4.52
CA GLN A 59 1.82 3.13 -5.05
C GLN A 59 2.05 1.91 -5.95
N ILE A 60 1.17 0.93 -5.88
CA ILE A 60 1.32 -0.31 -6.63
C ILE A 60 0.50 -0.25 -7.91
N TRP A 61 1.18 -0.48 -9.01
CA TRP A 61 0.60 -0.56 -10.35
C TRP A 61 0.47 -2.01 -10.78
N ILE A 62 -0.72 -2.39 -11.22
CA ILE A 62 -1.08 -3.75 -11.61
C ILE A 62 -1.62 -3.73 -13.02
N GLY A 63 -0.86 -4.26 -13.94
CA GLY A 63 -1.26 -4.49 -15.32
C GLY A 63 -1.98 -5.82 -15.43
N THR A 64 -3.14 -5.80 -16.07
CA THR A 64 -3.96 -6.99 -16.28
C THR A 64 -4.18 -7.27 -17.76
N PHE A 65 -4.80 -8.39 -18.07
CA PHE A 65 -5.23 -8.70 -19.43
C PHE A 65 -6.26 -7.68 -19.95
N ARG A 66 -6.95 -6.94 -19.07
CA ARG A 66 -7.97 -5.97 -19.45
C ARG A 66 -7.98 -4.73 -18.55
N GLY A 67 -6.96 -3.91 -18.66
CA GLY A 67 -6.84 -2.64 -17.97
C GLY A 67 -5.62 -2.54 -17.07
N LEU A 68 -5.28 -1.30 -16.74
CA LEU A 68 -4.22 -0.93 -15.83
C LEU A 68 -4.83 -0.43 -14.52
N ASN A 69 -4.27 -0.84 -13.39
CA ASN A 69 -4.77 -0.46 -12.07
C ASN A 69 -3.65 0.19 -11.27
N LYS A 70 -3.97 1.26 -10.55
CA LYS A 70 -3.11 1.87 -9.54
C LYS A 70 -3.78 1.71 -8.18
N TYR A 71 -3.14 1.05 -7.25
CA TYR A 71 -3.61 0.91 -5.88
C TYR A 71 -2.98 2.00 -4.99
N ASP A 72 -3.80 2.79 -4.33
CA ASP A 72 -3.37 3.91 -3.50
C ASP A 72 -3.30 3.58 -1.99
N GLY A 73 -3.56 2.32 -1.62
CA GLY A 73 -3.65 1.85 -0.25
C GLY A 73 -5.09 1.65 0.24
N ASN A 74 -6.08 2.13 -0.50
CA ASN A 74 -7.50 2.04 -0.17
C ASN A 74 -8.33 1.45 -1.31
N GLN A 75 -8.17 1.97 -2.52
CA GLN A 75 -8.95 1.58 -3.69
C GLN A 75 -8.11 1.50 -4.95
N TYR A 76 -8.66 0.88 -6.00
CA TYR A 76 -8.03 0.79 -7.30
C TYR A 76 -8.53 1.89 -8.22
N HIS A 77 -7.58 2.64 -8.80
CA HIS A 77 -7.79 3.56 -9.90
C HIS A 77 -7.56 2.77 -11.19
N GLN A 78 -8.63 2.48 -11.92
CA GLN A 78 -8.59 1.67 -13.15
C GLN A 78 -8.52 2.58 -14.36
N TYR A 79 -7.56 2.28 -15.26
CA TYR A 79 -7.35 2.99 -16.51
C TYR A 79 -7.60 2.05 -17.68
N TYR A 80 -8.29 2.56 -18.69
CA TYR A 80 -8.63 1.81 -19.89
C TYR A 80 -8.19 2.56 -21.16
N CYS A 81 -8.01 1.81 -22.26
CA CYS A 81 -7.85 2.38 -23.57
C CYS A 81 -9.13 3.08 -24.01
N VAL A 82 -9.01 4.30 -24.47
CA VAL A 82 -10.06 5.06 -25.12
C VAL A 82 -9.53 5.62 -26.45
N ASP A 83 -10.45 6.05 -27.30
CA ASP A 83 -10.12 6.63 -28.61
C ASP A 83 -9.49 8.04 -28.48
N ASP A 84 -8.64 8.23 -27.49
CA ASP A 84 -7.90 9.44 -27.20
C ASP A 84 -6.39 9.15 -27.25
N SER A 85 -5.63 10.05 -27.87
CA SER A 85 -4.17 9.97 -27.94
C SER A 85 -3.48 10.07 -26.57
N LEU A 86 -4.20 10.53 -25.52
CA LEU A 86 -3.72 10.68 -24.15
C LEU A 86 -4.07 9.49 -23.24
N GLY A 87 -4.74 8.47 -23.76
CA GLY A 87 -5.07 7.23 -23.05
C GLY A 87 -4.05 6.10 -23.32
N LEU A 88 -4.28 4.96 -22.66
CA LEU A 88 -3.53 3.73 -22.92
C LEU A 88 -3.58 3.34 -24.39
N PRO A 89 -2.50 2.79 -24.97
CA PRO A 89 -2.52 2.28 -26.35
C PRO A 89 -3.46 1.08 -26.56
N ASP A 90 -3.60 0.24 -25.51
CA ASP A 90 -4.47 -0.94 -25.48
C ASP A 90 -4.82 -1.31 -24.05
N ASN A 91 -5.90 -2.07 -23.85
CA ASN A 91 -6.28 -2.59 -22.53
C ASN A 91 -5.46 -3.79 -22.07
N HIS A 92 -4.88 -4.55 -22.99
CA HIS A 92 -4.03 -5.68 -22.65
C HIS A 92 -2.63 -5.19 -22.28
N ILE A 93 -2.38 -5.07 -20.97
CA ILE A 93 -1.10 -4.66 -20.43
C ILE A 93 -0.16 -5.87 -20.45
N THR A 94 1.03 -5.69 -20.99
CA THR A 94 2.05 -6.75 -21.06
C THR A 94 3.15 -6.55 -20.02
N HIS A 95 3.59 -5.31 -19.81
CA HIS A 95 4.64 -4.99 -18.85
C HIS A 95 4.50 -3.57 -18.27
N ILE A 96 4.81 -3.41 -16.99
CA ILE A 96 4.95 -2.12 -16.34
C ILE A 96 6.39 -2.02 -15.83
N TYR A 97 7.02 -0.87 -16.03
CA TYR A 97 8.40 -0.66 -15.64
C TYR A 97 8.62 0.75 -15.09
N ARG A 98 9.27 0.85 -13.92
CA ARG A 98 9.77 2.11 -13.38
C ARG A 98 11.25 2.22 -13.68
N ASP A 99 11.64 3.23 -14.45
CA ASP A 99 13.02 3.46 -14.81
C ASP A 99 13.83 4.17 -13.69
N SER A 100 15.15 4.28 -13.89
CA SER A 100 16.07 4.92 -12.96
C SER A 100 15.77 6.41 -12.73
N HIS A 101 15.07 7.08 -13.67
CA HIS A 101 14.59 8.45 -13.56
C HIS A 101 13.21 8.56 -12.89
N ASN A 102 12.70 7.43 -12.35
CA ASN A 102 11.38 7.31 -11.73
C ASN A 102 10.20 7.60 -12.67
N ARG A 103 10.37 7.42 -13.97
CA ARG A 103 9.28 7.45 -14.94
C ARG A 103 8.60 6.08 -14.97
N LEU A 104 7.28 6.07 -15.11
CA LEU A 104 6.50 4.84 -15.19
C LEU A 104 6.10 4.55 -16.64
N TRP A 105 6.61 3.48 -17.17
CA TRP A 105 6.37 2.99 -18.51
C TRP A 105 5.32 1.88 -18.49
N VAL A 106 4.41 1.91 -19.45
CA VAL A 106 3.36 0.90 -19.60
C VAL A 106 3.39 0.35 -21.01
N ALA A 107 3.70 -0.93 -21.16
CA ALA A 107 3.68 -1.65 -22.41
C ALA A 107 2.34 -2.39 -22.57
N THR A 108 1.87 -2.46 -23.81
CA THR A 108 0.64 -3.12 -24.21
C THR A 108 0.86 -3.93 -25.49
N VAL A 109 -0.14 -4.73 -25.88
CA VAL A 109 -0.10 -5.44 -27.16
C VAL A 109 -0.13 -4.52 -28.39
N ASN A 110 -0.45 -3.24 -28.22
CA ASN A 110 -0.54 -2.26 -29.31
C ASN A 110 0.29 -0.98 -29.04
N GLY A 111 1.42 -1.10 -28.38
CA GLY A 111 2.35 0.00 -28.16
C GLY A 111 2.77 0.18 -26.72
N VAL A 112 3.49 1.27 -26.47
CA VAL A 112 4.01 1.65 -25.16
C VAL A 112 3.68 3.11 -24.88
N CYS A 113 3.48 3.45 -23.63
CA CYS A 113 3.26 4.82 -23.19
C CYS A 113 3.97 5.12 -21.87
N LEU A 114 4.11 6.40 -21.59
CA LEU A 114 4.67 6.95 -20.37
C LEU A 114 3.57 7.63 -19.55
N TYR A 115 3.39 7.20 -18.31
CA TYR A 115 2.43 7.81 -17.40
C TYR A 115 2.89 9.22 -16.98
N GLN A 116 1.98 10.17 -17.02
CA GLN A 116 2.20 11.57 -16.67
C GLN A 116 1.57 11.90 -15.31
N ALA A 117 2.14 12.85 -14.59
CA ALA A 117 1.64 13.27 -13.27
C ALA A 117 0.19 13.80 -13.26
N ASN A 118 -0.31 14.22 -14.43
CA ASN A 118 -1.70 14.69 -14.62
C ASN A 118 -2.70 13.55 -14.91
N GLY A 119 -2.26 12.27 -14.81
CA GLY A 119 -3.10 11.11 -15.06
C GLY A 119 -3.18 10.66 -16.52
N ASN A 120 -2.56 11.38 -17.45
CA ASN A 120 -2.53 11.05 -18.86
C ASN A 120 -1.40 10.07 -19.21
N PHE A 121 -1.47 9.49 -20.41
CA PHE A 121 -0.46 8.59 -20.97
C PHE A 121 0.10 9.15 -22.26
N ASN A 122 1.38 9.50 -22.25
CA ASN A 122 2.07 9.92 -23.48
C ASN A 122 2.48 8.69 -24.28
N ARG A 123 1.81 8.45 -25.42
CA ARG A 123 2.10 7.33 -26.32
C ARG A 123 3.41 7.55 -27.05
N ILE A 124 4.24 6.50 -27.14
CA ILE A 124 5.51 6.53 -27.87
C ILE A 124 5.25 6.06 -29.30
N SER A 125 5.75 6.81 -30.27
CA SER A 125 5.68 6.44 -31.68
C SER A 125 6.66 5.30 -31.96
N ILE A 126 6.18 4.18 -32.50
CA ILE A 126 6.99 3.01 -32.81
C ILE A 126 7.16 2.95 -34.33
N ASN A 127 8.40 3.09 -34.78
CA ASN A 127 8.78 2.98 -36.18
C ASN A 127 8.92 1.50 -36.60
N GLY A 128 7.79 0.80 -36.71
CA GLY A 128 7.75 -0.63 -37.05
C GLY A 128 6.34 -1.16 -37.16
N THR A 129 6.19 -2.35 -37.73
CA THR A 129 4.89 -3.02 -37.97
C THR A 129 4.41 -3.77 -36.71
N ASN A 130 5.34 -4.29 -35.89
CA ASN A 130 5.01 -5.02 -34.69
C ASN A 130 5.03 -4.08 -33.50
N LYS A 131 3.85 -3.81 -32.91
CA LYS A 131 3.65 -2.93 -31.77
C LYS A 131 3.37 -3.69 -30.47
N ASN A 132 3.34 -5.01 -30.50
CA ASN A 132 3.18 -5.82 -29.31
C ASN A 132 4.48 -5.80 -28.50
N ILE A 133 4.52 -4.98 -27.44
CA ILE A 133 5.70 -4.85 -26.58
C ILE A 133 5.59 -5.85 -25.44
N GLU A 134 6.46 -6.84 -25.43
CA GLU A 134 6.49 -7.91 -24.42
C GLU A 134 7.20 -7.47 -23.13
N LYS A 135 8.25 -6.63 -23.28
CA LYS A 135 9.06 -6.21 -22.12
C LYS A 135 9.73 -4.85 -22.37
N ILE A 136 9.90 -4.12 -21.26
CA ILE A 136 10.66 -2.88 -21.18
C ILE A 136 11.92 -3.17 -20.38
N LEU A 137 13.06 -2.68 -20.83
CA LEU A 137 14.37 -2.89 -20.25
C LEU A 137 15.10 -1.55 -20.19
N GLU A 138 16.00 -1.40 -19.22
CA GLU A 138 16.86 -0.23 -19.06
C GLU A 138 18.31 -0.70 -18.87
N ASP A 139 19.24 -0.07 -19.57
CA ASP A 139 20.67 -0.27 -19.32
C ASP A 139 21.18 0.65 -18.20
N LYS A 140 22.42 0.46 -17.81
CA LYS A 140 23.03 1.27 -16.71
C LYS A 140 23.24 2.75 -17.08
N GLU A 141 23.15 3.11 -18.38
CA GLU A 141 23.22 4.49 -18.87
C GLU A 141 21.84 5.15 -18.90
N GLY A 142 20.78 4.42 -18.51
CA GLY A 142 19.38 4.88 -18.53
C GLY A 142 18.72 4.81 -19.89
N LYS A 143 19.30 4.10 -20.87
CA LYS A 143 18.68 3.88 -22.17
C LYS A 143 17.57 2.87 -22.05
N ILE A 144 16.41 3.21 -22.57
CA ILE A 144 15.21 2.37 -22.53
C ILE A 144 15.10 1.56 -23.83
N PHE A 145 14.84 0.27 -23.66
CA PHE A 145 14.61 -0.66 -24.76
C PHE A 145 13.22 -1.28 -24.65
N PHE A 146 12.58 -1.46 -25.80
CA PHE A 146 11.31 -2.15 -25.93
C PHE A 146 11.50 -3.43 -26.74
N LEU A 147 11.13 -4.54 -26.14
CA LEU A 147 11.24 -5.87 -26.76
C LEU A 147 9.88 -6.29 -27.30
N THR A 148 9.85 -6.68 -28.59
CA THR A 148 8.73 -7.39 -29.20
C THR A 148 9.09 -8.85 -29.40
N MET A 149 8.21 -9.66 -29.97
CA MET A 149 8.51 -11.06 -30.31
C MET A 149 9.75 -11.24 -31.19
N THR A 150 10.08 -10.28 -32.06
CA THR A 150 11.15 -10.44 -33.04
C THR A 150 12.20 -9.36 -33.01
N ASP A 151 11.87 -8.19 -32.44
CA ASP A 151 12.64 -6.99 -32.65
C ASP A 151 12.92 -6.28 -31.32
N LEU A 152 14.05 -5.60 -31.26
CA LEU A 152 14.43 -4.71 -30.18
C LEU A 152 14.42 -3.27 -30.67
N TYR A 153 13.68 -2.43 -29.97
CA TYR A 153 13.64 -0.99 -30.20
C TYR A 153 14.38 -0.27 -29.06
N GLN A 154 15.02 0.82 -29.39
CA GLN A 154 15.55 1.77 -28.40
C GLN A 154 14.72 3.05 -28.43
N TYR A 155 14.37 3.55 -27.27
CA TYR A 155 13.67 4.84 -27.13
C TYR A 155 14.63 6.00 -27.39
N ASP A 156 14.19 6.93 -28.20
CA ASP A 156 14.84 8.23 -28.41
C ASP A 156 13.97 9.31 -27.77
N GLU A 157 14.50 9.89 -26.69
CA GLU A 157 13.82 10.91 -25.89
C GLU A 157 13.60 12.22 -26.67
N ASN A 158 14.54 12.59 -27.56
CA ASN A 158 14.46 13.84 -28.31
C ASN A 158 13.28 13.85 -29.30
N THR A 159 13.00 12.70 -29.89
CA THR A 159 11.94 12.56 -30.91
C THR A 159 10.67 11.93 -30.36
N ASN A 160 10.68 11.44 -29.13
CA ASN A 160 9.60 10.63 -28.50
C ASN A 160 9.23 9.41 -29.37
N THR A 161 10.24 8.75 -29.95
CA THR A 161 10.04 7.61 -30.84
C THR A 161 10.84 6.39 -30.40
N ALA A 162 10.37 5.20 -30.77
CA ALA A 162 11.10 3.95 -30.60
C ALA A 162 11.67 3.52 -31.95
N ILE A 163 13.00 3.42 -32.03
CA ILE A 163 13.76 3.12 -33.25
C ILE A 163 14.23 1.67 -33.18
N ILE A 164 14.01 0.91 -34.25
CA ILE A 164 14.47 -0.49 -34.32
C ILE A 164 16.00 -0.55 -34.34
N LYS A 165 16.56 -1.39 -33.49
CA LYS A 165 18.01 -1.60 -33.33
C LYS A 165 18.45 -3.01 -33.72
N LEU A 166 17.64 -4.01 -33.38
CA LEU A 166 17.87 -5.40 -33.78
C LEU A 166 16.56 -5.99 -34.29
N SER A 167 16.65 -6.76 -35.38
CA SER A 167 15.52 -7.49 -35.95
C SER A 167 15.82 -8.98 -35.99
N LYS A 168 14.76 -9.80 -35.92
CA LYS A 168 14.86 -11.26 -36.01
C LYS A 168 15.82 -11.88 -35.00
N MET A 169 15.75 -11.38 -33.76
CA MET A 169 16.64 -11.81 -32.64
C MET A 169 16.44 -13.27 -32.23
N VAL A 170 15.25 -13.79 -32.48
CA VAL A 170 14.89 -15.17 -32.13
C VAL A 170 14.97 -16.07 -33.35
N GLU A 171 15.23 -17.35 -33.12
CA GLU A 171 15.30 -18.36 -34.15
C GLU A 171 13.91 -18.61 -34.78
N LYS A 172 13.90 -19.06 -36.05
CA LYS A 172 12.66 -19.48 -36.71
C LYS A 172 12.00 -20.59 -35.89
N ASN A 173 10.69 -20.50 -35.68
CA ASN A 173 9.90 -21.43 -34.86
C ASN A 173 10.23 -21.37 -33.35
N CYS A 174 10.78 -20.27 -32.86
CA CYS A 174 10.87 -20.01 -31.41
C CYS A 174 9.55 -19.40 -30.92
N TYR A 175 8.92 -20.04 -29.97
CA TYR A 175 7.63 -19.59 -29.41
C TYR A 175 7.74 -18.97 -28.02
N ASN A 176 8.85 -19.24 -27.34
CA ASN A 176 9.09 -18.74 -25.99
C ASN A 176 10.44 -18.05 -25.95
N TYR A 177 10.45 -16.86 -25.37
CA TYR A 177 11.69 -16.14 -25.09
C TYR A 177 11.49 -15.16 -23.94
N SER A 178 12.59 -14.75 -23.37
CA SER A 178 12.62 -13.73 -22.33
C SER A 178 13.92 -12.94 -22.43
N CYS A 179 13.94 -11.75 -21.84
CA CYS A 179 15.10 -10.88 -21.91
C CYS A 179 15.37 -10.23 -20.55
N HIS A 180 16.68 -10.09 -20.22
CA HIS A 180 17.14 -9.47 -18.98
C HIS A 180 18.43 -8.69 -19.26
N ILE A 181 18.71 -7.63 -18.47
CA ILE A 181 20.00 -6.96 -18.48
C ILE A 181 20.68 -7.24 -17.15
N ASP A 182 21.93 -7.71 -17.19
CA ASP A 182 22.71 -8.05 -16.01
C ASP A 182 23.47 -6.84 -15.43
N ARG A 183 24.14 -7.04 -14.29
CA ARG A 183 24.95 -6.00 -13.64
C ARG A 183 26.14 -5.52 -14.45
N LYS A 184 26.58 -6.27 -15.47
CA LYS A 184 27.66 -5.90 -16.38
C LYS A 184 27.16 -5.24 -17.64
N ASP A 185 25.87 -4.92 -17.67
CA ASP A 185 25.23 -4.25 -18.79
C ASP A 185 25.22 -5.11 -20.07
N VAL A 186 25.03 -6.41 -19.88
CA VAL A 186 24.81 -7.37 -20.97
C VAL A 186 23.34 -7.74 -21.01
N MET A 187 22.75 -7.58 -22.18
CA MET A 187 21.38 -7.98 -22.48
C MET A 187 21.36 -9.47 -22.82
N TRP A 188 20.69 -10.26 -22.00
CA TRP A 188 20.55 -11.70 -22.14
C TRP A 188 19.19 -12.04 -22.74
N ILE A 189 19.19 -12.59 -23.94
CA ILE A 189 18.00 -13.12 -24.61
C ILE A 189 18.02 -14.63 -24.47
N VAL A 190 16.99 -15.16 -23.83
CA VAL A 190 16.78 -16.61 -23.66
C VAL A 190 15.73 -17.04 -24.66
N THR A 191 16.08 -17.97 -25.52
CA THR A 191 15.17 -18.58 -26.49
C THR A 191 14.96 -20.06 -26.18
N SER A 192 14.10 -20.73 -26.92
CA SER A 192 13.92 -22.19 -26.80
C SER A 192 15.20 -22.99 -27.06
N TYR A 193 16.20 -22.40 -27.71
CA TYR A 193 17.39 -23.10 -28.19
C TYR A 193 18.70 -22.58 -27.61
N SER A 194 18.74 -21.34 -27.17
CA SER A 194 19.99 -20.71 -26.76
C SER A 194 19.82 -19.57 -25.75
N VAL A 195 20.87 -19.31 -25.00
CA VAL A 195 21.08 -18.07 -24.25
C VAL A 195 22.05 -17.21 -25.05
N LYS A 196 21.62 -16.01 -25.45
CA LYS A 196 22.42 -15.04 -26.20
C LYS A 196 22.70 -13.81 -25.36
N GLY A 197 23.96 -13.37 -25.26
CA GLY A 197 24.35 -12.15 -24.58
C GLY A 197 24.77 -11.08 -25.58
N TYR A 198 24.14 -9.92 -25.50
CA TYR A 198 24.44 -8.74 -26.31
C TYR A 198 24.98 -7.63 -25.40
N ARG A 199 26.06 -6.96 -25.79
CA ARG A 199 26.51 -5.75 -25.11
C ARG A 199 25.50 -4.63 -25.38
N THR A 200 24.99 -3.96 -24.36
CA THR A 200 23.95 -2.91 -24.53
C THR A 200 24.45 -1.70 -25.32
N GLN A 201 25.73 -1.35 -25.16
CA GLN A 201 26.35 -0.17 -25.79
C GLN A 201 26.29 -0.17 -27.32
N ASP A 202 26.59 -1.32 -27.94
CA ASP A 202 26.70 -1.45 -29.42
C ASP A 202 25.82 -2.58 -29.98
N LEU A 203 25.09 -3.28 -29.11
CA LEU A 203 24.21 -4.44 -29.40
C LEU A 203 24.93 -5.58 -30.12
N LYS A 204 26.24 -5.70 -29.91
CA LYS A 204 27.05 -6.79 -30.47
C LYS A 204 26.85 -8.06 -29.68
N LEU A 205 26.58 -9.16 -30.39
CA LEU A 205 26.54 -10.50 -29.82
C LEU A 205 27.93 -10.88 -29.30
N ILE A 206 28.06 -11.14 -27.99
CA ILE A 206 29.33 -11.48 -27.34
C ILE A 206 29.40 -12.90 -26.84
N VAL A 207 28.26 -13.57 -26.68
CA VAL A 207 28.18 -14.98 -26.29
C VAL A 207 26.88 -15.60 -26.78
N GLN A 208 26.96 -16.87 -27.18
CA GLN A 208 25.80 -17.71 -27.41
C GLN A 208 26.09 -19.09 -26.86
N SER A 209 25.16 -19.59 -26.05
CA SER A 209 25.27 -20.91 -25.42
C SER A 209 24.00 -21.70 -25.65
N PRO A 210 24.04 -22.94 -26.10
CA PRO A 210 22.86 -23.76 -26.25
C PRO A 210 22.25 -24.05 -24.88
N VAL A 211 20.92 -24.10 -24.82
CA VAL A 211 20.21 -24.55 -23.61
C VAL A 211 20.28 -26.08 -23.49
N GLN A 212 20.23 -26.57 -22.24
CA GLN A 212 20.26 -28.02 -21.97
C GLN A 212 18.87 -28.65 -22.12
N SER A 213 17.82 -27.88 -21.89
CA SER A 213 16.43 -28.26 -22.15
C SER A 213 15.62 -27.03 -22.52
N TYR A 214 14.50 -27.20 -23.22
CA TYR A 214 13.65 -26.10 -23.66
C TYR A 214 13.13 -25.27 -22.49
N PRO A 215 13.58 -23.99 -22.31
CA PRO A 215 13.03 -23.11 -21.31
C PRO A 215 11.72 -22.50 -21.79
N ILE A 216 10.81 -22.27 -20.86
CA ILE A 216 9.55 -21.56 -21.07
C ILE A 216 9.57 -20.21 -20.38
N ALA A 217 10.27 -20.14 -19.24
CA ALA A 217 10.45 -18.92 -18.48
C ALA A 217 11.92 -18.75 -18.06
N SER A 218 12.34 -17.51 -17.84
CA SER A 218 13.63 -17.22 -17.26
C SER A 218 13.58 -16.06 -16.28
N PHE A 219 14.49 -16.06 -15.30
CA PHE A 219 14.54 -15.12 -14.19
C PHE A 219 15.99 -14.76 -13.89
N LEU A 220 16.32 -13.48 -13.89
CA LEU A 220 17.64 -13.00 -13.52
C LEU A 220 17.63 -12.56 -12.05
N LEU A 221 18.33 -13.31 -11.21
CA LEU A 221 18.46 -13.01 -9.78
C LEU A 221 19.88 -12.54 -9.45
N ASP A 222 19.99 -11.73 -8.40
CA ASP A 222 21.26 -11.16 -7.95
C ASP A 222 22.11 -10.51 -9.07
N GLY A 223 21.44 -10.13 -10.18
CA GLY A 223 22.02 -9.48 -11.34
C GLY A 223 23.06 -10.30 -12.13
N HIS A 224 23.16 -11.63 -11.87
CA HIS A 224 24.05 -12.53 -12.62
C HIS A 224 23.61 -13.99 -12.68
N GLN A 225 22.70 -14.42 -11.82
CA GLN A 225 22.16 -15.77 -11.82
C GLN A 225 20.93 -15.85 -12.73
N LEU A 226 21.06 -16.41 -13.90
CA LEU A 226 19.98 -16.59 -14.86
C LEU A 226 19.40 -18.00 -14.71
N TYR A 227 18.26 -18.09 -14.03
CA TYR A 227 17.47 -19.31 -13.92
C TYR A 227 16.58 -19.48 -15.12
N LEU A 228 16.59 -20.66 -15.71
CA LEU A 228 15.70 -21.05 -16.79
C LEU A 228 14.81 -22.20 -16.29
N SER A 229 13.53 -22.12 -16.59
CA SER A 229 12.54 -23.12 -16.21
C SER A 229 11.80 -23.66 -17.43
N GLY A 230 11.54 -24.94 -17.45
CA GLY A 230 10.76 -25.65 -18.46
C GLY A 230 10.19 -26.96 -17.90
N TYR A 231 9.51 -27.75 -18.74
CA TYR A 231 8.88 -29.01 -18.30
C TYR A 231 9.89 -30.08 -17.81
N ASN A 232 11.15 -29.95 -18.18
CA ASN A 232 12.20 -30.88 -17.75
C ASN A 232 12.99 -30.36 -16.55
N GLY A 233 12.39 -29.46 -15.76
CA GLY A 233 13.01 -28.86 -14.60
C GLY A 233 13.68 -27.53 -14.87
N MET A 234 14.62 -27.19 -14.01
CA MET A 234 15.31 -25.89 -14.01
C MET A 234 16.77 -26.05 -14.45
N GLN A 235 17.32 -24.96 -14.98
CA GLN A 235 18.72 -24.79 -15.34
C GLN A 235 19.24 -23.48 -14.76
N LEU A 236 20.54 -23.40 -14.47
CA LEU A 236 21.19 -22.19 -14.00
C LEU A 236 22.36 -21.82 -14.89
N PHE A 237 22.33 -20.61 -15.44
CA PHE A 237 23.42 -20.02 -16.20
C PHE A 237 23.98 -18.81 -15.43
N ASP A 238 25.26 -18.80 -15.17
CA ASP A 238 25.93 -17.66 -14.53
C ASP A 238 26.43 -16.70 -15.61
N THR A 239 25.84 -15.49 -15.66
CA THR A 239 26.16 -14.48 -16.67
C THR A 239 27.55 -13.86 -16.48
N ASN A 240 28.12 -13.88 -15.26
CA ASN A 240 29.45 -13.38 -14.96
C ASN A 240 30.53 -14.28 -15.55
N THR A 241 30.41 -15.59 -15.34
CA THR A 241 31.34 -16.60 -15.83
C THR A 241 30.99 -17.09 -17.23
N ARG A 242 29.75 -16.82 -17.71
CA ARG A 242 29.19 -17.27 -18.97
C ARG A 242 29.16 -18.79 -19.10
N LYS A 243 28.89 -19.49 -17.98
CA LYS A 243 28.88 -20.93 -17.88
C LYS A 243 27.61 -21.44 -17.20
N TRP A 244 27.22 -22.65 -17.60
CA TRP A 244 26.20 -23.40 -16.88
C TRP A 244 26.71 -23.79 -15.51
N GLN A 245 25.87 -23.68 -14.51
CA GLN A 245 26.14 -24.01 -13.10
C GLN A 245 25.22 -25.15 -12.67
N HIS A 246 25.69 -25.89 -11.66
CA HIS A 246 24.84 -26.85 -10.99
C HIS A 246 23.80 -26.13 -10.11
N LEU A 247 22.54 -26.53 -10.25
CA LEU A 247 21.50 -26.08 -9.32
C LEU A 247 21.78 -26.64 -7.92
N PRO A 248 21.39 -25.91 -6.84
CA PRO A 248 21.28 -26.48 -5.51
C PRO A 248 20.52 -27.80 -5.54
N VAL A 249 20.99 -28.82 -4.79
CA VAL A 249 20.43 -30.18 -4.81
C VAL A 249 18.92 -30.21 -4.59
N ALA A 250 18.43 -29.40 -3.65
CA ALA A 250 16.99 -29.30 -3.39
C ALA A 250 16.18 -28.80 -4.60
N LEU A 251 16.75 -27.89 -5.41
CA LEU A 251 16.10 -27.39 -6.62
C LEU A 251 16.20 -28.39 -7.79
N GLN A 252 17.21 -29.27 -7.80
CA GLN A 252 17.27 -30.38 -8.77
C GLN A 252 16.14 -31.37 -8.56
N GLY A 253 15.73 -31.57 -7.31
CA GLY A 253 14.61 -32.44 -6.93
C GLY A 253 13.22 -31.90 -7.28
N LEU A 254 13.10 -30.61 -7.71
CA LEU A 254 11.84 -30.00 -8.10
C LEU A 254 11.41 -30.40 -9.54
N GLN A 255 11.59 -31.66 -9.87
CA GLN A 255 11.04 -32.26 -11.10
C GLN A 255 9.63 -32.75 -10.82
N ILE A 256 8.66 -31.82 -10.84
CA ILE A 256 7.25 -32.21 -10.70
C ILE A 256 6.77 -32.65 -12.07
N PRO A 257 6.34 -33.91 -12.24
CA PRO A 257 5.89 -34.41 -13.53
C PRO A 257 4.78 -33.54 -14.12
N ASN A 258 4.94 -33.10 -15.37
CA ASN A 258 3.99 -32.25 -16.09
C ASN A 258 3.72 -30.87 -15.44
N ASP A 259 4.66 -30.33 -14.70
CA ASP A 259 4.61 -29.01 -14.14
C ASP A 259 5.90 -28.24 -14.40
N MET A 260 5.88 -26.93 -14.22
CA MET A 260 7.06 -26.08 -14.37
C MET A 260 7.01 -24.90 -13.43
N VAL A 261 8.19 -24.37 -13.07
CA VAL A 261 8.28 -23.10 -12.36
C VAL A 261 8.01 -21.95 -13.31
N ASN A 262 6.96 -21.19 -13.05
CA ASN A 262 6.53 -20.05 -13.89
C ASN A 262 6.89 -18.70 -13.29
N CYS A 263 7.29 -18.63 -12.01
CA CYS A 263 7.77 -17.42 -11.37
C CYS A 263 8.78 -17.75 -10.27
N ILE A 264 9.84 -16.96 -10.16
CA ILE A 264 10.85 -17.03 -9.09
C ILE A 264 11.05 -15.65 -8.51
N HIS A 265 11.06 -15.53 -7.18
CA HIS A 265 11.25 -14.27 -6.49
C HIS A 265 12.12 -14.44 -5.25
N PRO A 266 13.09 -13.56 -4.97
CA PRO A 266 13.84 -13.55 -3.71
C PRO A 266 12.91 -13.29 -2.53
N TYR A 267 13.06 -14.04 -1.43
CA TYR A 267 12.20 -13.86 -0.26
C TYR A 267 12.92 -14.09 1.06
N GLY A 268 12.90 -13.11 1.95
CA GLY A 268 13.51 -13.19 3.27
C GLY A 268 15.05 -13.08 3.23
N ALA A 269 15.76 -14.07 3.81
CA ALA A 269 17.22 -14.04 3.85
C ALA A 269 17.84 -14.25 2.47
N LYS A 270 19.06 -13.73 2.29
CA LYS A 270 19.80 -13.81 1.02
C LYS A 270 19.90 -15.25 0.51
N GLY A 271 19.57 -15.44 -0.74
CA GLY A 271 19.59 -16.72 -1.43
C GLY A 271 18.33 -17.57 -1.27
N ASN A 272 17.41 -17.19 -0.37
CA ASN A 272 16.10 -17.84 -0.28
C ASN A 272 15.18 -17.39 -1.42
N LEU A 273 14.37 -18.31 -1.92
CA LEU A 273 13.50 -18.08 -3.08
C LEU A 273 12.09 -18.55 -2.82
N LEU A 274 11.13 -17.81 -3.30
CA LEU A 274 9.80 -18.30 -3.59
C LEU A 274 9.73 -18.72 -5.05
N LEU A 275 9.18 -19.89 -5.28
CA LEU A 275 8.97 -20.46 -6.61
C LEU A 275 7.48 -20.74 -6.77
N SER A 276 6.89 -20.30 -7.84
CA SER A 276 5.53 -20.66 -8.20
C SER A 276 5.54 -21.64 -9.36
N THR A 277 4.69 -22.66 -9.28
CA THR A 277 4.51 -23.63 -10.35
C THR A 277 3.15 -23.48 -11.00
N THR A 278 2.98 -24.05 -12.20
CA THR A 278 1.73 -23.92 -12.96
C THR A 278 0.58 -24.74 -12.37
N LYS A 279 0.85 -25.77 -11.57
CA LYS A 279 -0.18 -26.71 -11.07
C LYS A 279 -0.14 -26.95 -9.56
N HIS A 280 1.02 -26.80 -8.92
CA HIS A 280 1.23 -27.23 -7.53
C HIS A 280 1.46 -26.06 -6.57
N GLY A 281 1.13 -24.82 -6.98
CA GLY A 281 1.21 -23.64 -6.10
C GLY A 281 2.63 -23.18 -5.80
N LEU A 282 2.84 -22.69 -4.58
CA LEU A 282 4.09 -22.07 -4.16
C LEU A 282 5.01 -23.06 -3.44
N PHE A 283 6.32 -22.87 -3.65
CA PHE A 283 7.39 -23.53 -2.93
C PHE A 283 8.35 -22.50 -2.35
N TYR A 284 8.88 -22.78 -1.16
CA TYR A 284 9.88 -21.96 -0.51
C TYR A 284 11.21 -22.71 -0.44
N PHE A 285 12.22 -22.20 -1.11
CA PHE A 285 13.59 -22.68 -1.03
C PHE A 285 14.36 -21.91 0.04
N ASN A 286 14.88 -22.62 1.04
CA ASN A 286 15.76 -22.08 2.06
C ASN A 286 17.21 -22.43 1.71
N ALA A 287 17.99 -21.44 1.29
CA ALA A 287 19.37 -21.63 0.84
C ALA A 287 20.32 -22.07 1.96
N GLN A 288 20.12 -21.63 3.21
CA GLN A 288 20.96 -21.96 4.34
C GLN A 288 20.78 -23.43 4.77
N LYS A 289 19.52 -23.90 4.74
CA LYS A 289 19.18 -25.29 5.10
C LYS A 289 19.29 -26.25 3.92
N GLY A 290 19.37 -25.73 2.70
CA GLY A 290 19.33 -26.54 1.47
C GLY A 290 18.02 -27.32 1.32
N THR A 291 16.89 -26.77 1.80
CA THR A 291 15.58 -27.43 1.80
C THR A 291 14.58 -26.67 0.95
N ILE A 292 13.62 -27.40 0.40
CA ILE A 292 12.46 -26.84 -0.29
C ILE A 292 11.18 -27.29 0.39
N LEU A 293 10.27 -26.38 0.64
CA LEU A 293 9.01 -26.60 1.34
C LEU A 293 7.86 -26.25 0.40
N PRO A 294 6.89 -27.15 0.17
CA PRO A 294 5.64 -26.81 -0.51
C PRO A 294 4.78 -25.91 0.37
N GLN A 295 3.86 -25.17 -0.21
CA GLN A 295 2.93 -24.29 0.49
C GLN A 295 2.09 -25.01 1.57
N SER A 296 1.81 -26.29 1.40
CA SER A 296 1.10 -27.12 2.37
C SER A 296 1.92 -27.48 3.62
N ASP A 297 3.23 -27.22 3.64
CA ASP A 297 4.07 -27.50 4.81
C ASP A 297 3.83 -26.47 5.92
N LYS A 298 3.67 -26.95 7.17
CA LYS A 298 3.48 -26.11 8.36
C LYS A 298 4.58 -25.09 8.64
N ASN A 299 5.77 -25.29 8.07
CA ASN A 299 6.91 -24.37 8.19
C ASN A 299 7.04 -23.44 6.97
N PHE A 300 6.04 -23.40 6.09
CA PHE A 300 6.00 -22.41 5.00
C PHE A 300 5.94 -21.01 5.61
N PRO A 301 6.61 -20.01 5.01
CA PRO A 301 6.80 -18.70 5.67
C PRO A 301 5.52 -17.88 5.89
N PHE A 302 4.41 -18.24 5.27
CA PHE A 302 3.11 -17.58 5.44
C PHE A 302 1.95 -18.52 5.07
N GLU A 303 0.76 -18.22 5.60
CA GLU A 303 -0.47 -18.92 5.24
C GLU A 303 -1.14 -18.20 4.08
N GLU A 304 -1.29 -18.87 2.95
CA GLU A 304 -2.04 -18.36 1.81
C GLU A 304 -2.88 -19.46 1.17
N PRO A 305 -4.05 -19.11 0.64
CA PRO A 305 -4.85 -20.04 -0.11
C PRO A 305 -4.11 -20.46 -1.40
N ASP A 306 -4.41 -21.64 -1.85
CA ASP A 306 -3.91 -22.21 -3.09
C ASP A 306 -4.23 -21.25 -4.26
N MET A 307 -3.19 -20.71 -4.90
CA MET A 307 -3.33 -19.83 -6.06
C MET A 307 -2.18 -20.04 -7.04
N GLN A 308 -2.47 -19.92 -8.33
CA GLN A 308 -1.46 -19.97 -9.38
C GLN A 308 -0.81 -18.60 -9.55
N VAL A 309 0.30 -18.39 -8.89
CA VAL A 309 1.04 -17.12 -8.94
C VAL A 309 1.90 -17.07 -10.20
N ASN A 310 1.76 -16.03 -11.00
CA ASN A 310 2.57 -15.79 -12.20
C ASN A 310 3.45 -14.54 -12.12
N LYS A 311 3.19 -13.65 -11.16
CA LYS A 311 3.97 -12.44 -10.89
C LYS A 311 4.15 -12.25 -9.38
N MET A 312 5.34 -11.83 -8.98
CA MET A 312 5.66 -11.48 -7.59
C MET A 312 6.42 -10.16 -7.54
N LEU A 313 6.11 -9.35 -6.55
CA LEU A 313 6.82 -8.10 -6.24
C LEU A 313 6.93 -7.97 -4.72
N THR A 314 8.13 -7.66 -4.22
CA THR A 314 8.28 -7.12 -2.86
C THR A 314 8.36 -5.61 -2.94
N ASP A 315 7.42 -4.92 -2.32
CA ASP A 315 7.38 -3.45 -2.31
C ASP A 315 8.44 -2.86 -1.35
N SER A 316 8.62 -1.55 -1.40
CA SER A 316 9.60 -0.83 -0.57
C SER A 316 9.33 -0.95 0.94
N LYS A 317 8.09 -1.28 1.33
CA LYS A 317 7.68 -1.54 2.72
C LYS A 317 7.93 -3.00 3.14
N GLY A 318 8.31 -3.85 2.18
CA GLY A 318 8.58 -5.27 2.38
C GLY A 318 7.32 -6.15 2.31
N ASN A 319 6.19 -5.65 1.83
CA ASN A 319 5.02 -6.47 1.55
C ASN A 319 5.23 -7.24 0.25
N LEU A 320 4.78 -8.49 0.23
CA LEU A 320 4.84 -9.33 -0.96
C LEU A 320 3.50 -9.31 -1.70
N TRP A 321 3.55 -8.89 -2.94
CA TRP A 321 2.42 -8.87 -3.86
C TRP A 321 2.47 -10.08 -4.76
N LEU A 322 1.39 -10.84 -4.80
CA LEU A 322 1.23 -12.07 -5.58
C LEU A 322 0.15 -11.84 -6.64
N GLY A 323 0.54 -11.85 -7.91
CA GLY A 323 -0.37 -11.76 -9.04
C GLY A 323 -0.66 -13.15 -9.62
N SER A 324 -1.92 -13.43 -9.91
CA SER A 324 -2.40 -14.71 -10.39
C SER A 324 -2.78 -14.68 -11.87
N GLU A 325 -2.95 -15.86 -12.44
CA GLU A 325 -3.52 -16.05 -13.77
C GLU A 325 -5.03 -15.82 -13.78
N ASP A 326 -5.74 -16.16 -12.70
CA ASP A 326 -7.20 -16.22 -12.63
C ASP A 326 -7.83 -15.74 -11.30
N ASP A 327 -7.00 -15.50 -10.26
CA ASP A 327 -7.44 -15.11 -8.91
C ASP A 327 -7.13 -13.64 -8.56
N GLY A 328 -6.63 -12.87 -9.50
CA GLY A 328 -6.29 -11.47 -9.27
C GLY A 328 -5.00 -11.27 -8.49
N VAL A 329 -5.02 -10.39 -7.51
CA VAL A 329 -3.85 -10.02 -6.71
C VAL A 329 -4.10 -10.27 -5.22
N LYS A 330 -3.10 -10.81 -4.53
CA LYS A 330 -3.07 -10.94 -3.06
C LYS A 330 -1.82 -10.29 -2.50
N THR A 331 -1.93 -9.78 -1.27
CA THR A 331 -0.82 -9.12 -0.58
C THR A 331 -0.52 -9.82 0.73
N ILE A 332 0.72 -10.24 0.90
CA ILE A 332 1.26 -10.73 2.17
C ILE A 332 1.94 -9.55 2.85
N TYR A 333 1.33 -9.04 3.89
CA TYR A 333 1.89 -7.92 4.63
C TYR A 333 3.05 -8.39 5.51
N ARG A 334 4.20 -7.70 5.42
CA ARG A 334 5.39 -7.99 6.24
C ARG A 334 5.09 -7.90 7.74
N TYR A 335 4.22 -6.98 8.11
CA TYR A 335 3.78 -6.77 9.47
C TYR A 335 2.31 -7.20 9.60
N LYS A 336 2.07 -8.52 9.68
CA LYS A 336 0.74 -9.07 10.00
C LYS A 336 0.20 -8.53 11.34
N ASP A 337 1.12 -8.02 12.19
CA ASP A 337 0.86 -7.61 13.56
C ASP A 337 0.89 -6.09 13.79
N MET A 338 0.74 -5.25 12.74
CA MET A 338 0.56 -3.80 12.95
C MET A 338 -0.70 -3.48 13.76
N PHE A 339 -1.67 -4.39 13.75
CA PHE A 339 -2.86 -4.33 14.58
C PHE A 339 -2.95 -5.57 15.46
N ASN A 340 -2.20 -5.55 16.55
CA ASN A 340 -2.34 -6.59 17.59
C ASN A 340 -3.77 -6.54 18.13
N SER A 341 -4.51 -7.62 17.99
CA SER A 341 -5.77 -7.76 18.69
C SER A 341 -5.49 -7.80 20.19
N MET A 342 -6.25 -7.04 20.96
CA MET A 342 -6.22 -7.05 22.41
C MET A 342 -7.46 -7.83 22.92
N PRO A 343 -7.40 -9.18 23.01
CA PRO A 343 -8.60 -9.98 23.27
C PRO A 343 -9.25 -9.67 24.62
N ALA A 344 -8.46 -9.30 25.63
CA ALA A 344 -8.98 -8.88 26.94
C ALA A 344 -9.79 -7.57 26.83
N LEU A 345 -9.24 -6.59 26.13
CA LEU A 345 -9.90 -5.32 25.85
C LEU A 345 -11.15 -5.51 25.00
N GLN A 346 -11.05 -6.31 23.93
CA GLN A 346 -12.16 -6.59 23.03
C GLN A 346 -13.33 -7.28 23.76
N ARG A 347 -13.05 -8.22 24.65
CA ARG A 347 -14.07 -8.87 25.49
C ARG A 347 -14.75 -7.90 26.44
N ALA A 348 -13.98 -7.01 27.06
CA ALA A 348 -14.51 -6.05 28.05
C ALA A 348 -15.33 -4.93 27.39
N ILE A 349 -14.86 -4.38 26.28
CA ILE A 349 -15.57 -3.34 25.53
C ILE A 349 -16.74 -3.92 24.74
N GLY A 350 -16.59 -5.15 24.24
CA GLY A 350 -17.60 -5.81 23.41
C GLY A 350 -17.84 -5.05 22.10
N LYS A 351 -19.12 -4.90 21.72
CA LYS A 351 -19.54 -4.15 20.52
C LYS A 351 -19.79 -2.66 20.77
N GLN A 352 -19.25 -2.10 21.86
CA GLN A 352 -19.50 -0.69 22.17
C GLN A 352 -18.62 0.23 21.36
N PRO A 353 -19.16 1.34 20.82
CA PRO A 353 -18.34 2.33 20.15
C PRO A 353 -17.29 2.93 21.11
N VAL A 354 -16.04 2.87 20.71
CA VAL A 354 -14.94 3.62 21.31
C VAL A 354 -15.04 5.06 20.81
N LEU A 355 -15.01 6.03 21.71
CA LEU A 355 -15.13 7.45 21.36
C LEU A 355 -13.75 8.11 21.25
N SER A 356 -12.83 7.76 22.14
CA SER A 356 -11.48 8.32 22.14
C SER A 356 -10.49 7.36 22.78
N VAL A 357 -9.22 7.47 22.33
CA VAL A 357 -8.09 6.68 22.84
C VAL A 357 -6.88 7.60 22.98
N ALA A 358 -6.16 7.48 24.10
CA ALA A 358 -4.89 8.17 24.30
C ALA A 358 -3.91 7.29 25.06
N ALA A 359 -2.62 7.38 24.71
CA ALA A 359 -1.55 6.70 25.43
C ALA A 359 -0.83 7.68 26.37
N ASP A 360 -0.49 7.21 27.58
CA ASP A 360 0.34 7.97 28.49
C ASP A 360 1.82 7.49 28.46
N ARG A 361 2.71 8.20 29.18
CA ARG A 361 4.14 7.86 29.20
C ARG A 361 4.47 6.65 30.07
N ASN A 362 3.49 6.17 30.85
CA ASN A 362 3.63 5.02 31.75
C ASN A 362 3.15 3.72 31.07
N HIS A 363 3.00 3.72 29.74
CA HIS A 363 2.52 2.59 28.93
C HIS A 363 1.06 2.21 29.21
N HIS A 364 0.24 3.15 29.67
CA HIS A 364 -1.20 2.93 29.77
C HIS A 364 -1.91 3.47 28.53
N LEU A 365 -2.90 2.72 28.07
CA LEU A 365 -3.83 3.10 27.03
C LEU A 365 -5.17 3.45 27.69
N TRP A 366 -5.57 4.70 27.57
CA TRP A 366 -6.83 5.23 28.09
C TRP A 366 -7.89 5.17 27.00
N ILE A 367 -9.05 4.60 27.31
CA ILE A 367 -10.08 4.29 26.31
C ILE A 367 -11.44 4.74 26.84
N SER A 368 -12.12 5.61 26.12
CA SER A 368 -13.51 5.96 26.42
C SER A 368 -14.49 5.25 25.51
N THR A 369 -15.63 4.87 26.07
CA THR A 369 -16.71 4.23 25.34
C THR A 369 -18.03 4.97 25.52
N LYS A 370 -18.95 4.81 24.59
CA LYS A 370 -20.24 5.51 24.59
C LYS A 370 -21.10 5.17 25.80
N LYS A 371 -21.01 3.96 26.34
CA LYS A 371 -21.91 3.49 27.42
C LYS A 371 -21.21 3.18 28.73
N ASN A 372 -19.97 2.72 28.71
CA ASN A 372 -19.30 2.15 29.88
C ASN A 372 -18.24 3.06 30.54
N GLY A 373 -18.08 4.32 30.06
CA GLY A 373 -17.16 5.27 30.69
C GLY A 373 -15.70 5.09 30.22
N LEU A 374 -14.76 5.09 31.16
CA LEU A 374 -13.33 5.12 30.93
C LEU A 374 -12.68 3.80 31.36
N TYR A 375 -11.84 3.28 30.51
CA TYR A 375 -10.97 2.14 30.81
C TYR A 375 -9.51 2.55 30.70
N MET A 376 -8.67 1.90 31.50
CA MET A 376 -7.22 1.94 31.37
C MET A 376 -6.71 0.53 31.09
N TYR A 377 -5.94 0.38 29.99
CA TYR A 377 -5.27 -0.85 29.64
C TYR A 377 -3.75 -0.66 29.77
N ASP A 378 -3.14 -1.46 30.64
CA ASP A 378 -1.70 -1.47 30.83
C ASP A 378 -1.07 -2.33 29.71
N LEU A 379 -0.24 -1.70 28.87
CA LEU A 379 0.40 -2.34 27.71
C LEU A 379 1.51 -3.32 28.11
N GLN A 380 2.07 -3.21 29.33
CA GLN A 380 3.12 -4.10 29.84
C GLN A 380 2.54 -5.36 30.48
N THR A 381 1.56 -5.17 31.37
CA THR A 381 0.93 -6.28 32.09
C THR A 381 -0.26 -6.89 31.36
N GLN A 382 -0.73 -6.24 30.30
CA GLN A 382 -1.93 -6.61 29.52
C GLN A 382 -3.21 -6.67 30.36
N GLN A 383 -3.24 -5.93 31.47
CA GLN A 383 -4.40 -5.86 32.35
C GLN A 383 -5.30 -4.68 31.98
N LEU A 384 -6.61 -4.93 32.04
CA LEU A 384 -7.63 -3.92 31.85
C LEU A 384 -8.24 -3.53 33.22
N LYS A 385 -8.36 -2.23 33.44
CA LYS A 385 -8.97 -1.65 34.63
C LYS A 385 -10.14 -0.76 34.21
N ASP A 386 -11.33 -0.99 34.81
CA ASP A 386 -12.44 -0.04 34.71
C ASP A 386 -12.17 1.10 35.66
N ILE A 387 -12.19 2.35 35.16
CA ILE A 387 -11.94 3.53 35.98
C ILE A 387 -13.28 4.15 36.34
N PRO A 388 -13.70 4.03 37.62
CA PRO A 388 -14.96 4.60 38.04
C PRO A 388 -14.90 6.12 38.00
N MET A 389 -15.62 6.71 37.08
CA MET A 389 -15.79 8.16 37.02
C MET A 389 -16.84 8.61 38.02
N VAL A 390 -16.46 9.49 38.92
CA VAL A 390 -17.39 10.11 39.86
C VAL A 390 -18.43 10.89 39.07
N SER A 391 -19.71 10.53 39.23
CA SER A 391 -20.83 11.12 38.52
C SER A 391 -20.92 12.63 38.80
N TYR A 392 -20.93 13.41 37.71
CA TYR A 392 -21.29 14.82 37.80
C TYR A 392 -22.81 14.94 38.04
N SER A 393 -23.14 15.79 39.00
CA SER A 393 -24.46 16.17 39.48
C SER A 393 -25.60 15.98 38.48
N ASN A 394 -26.46 15.04 38.68
CA ASN A 394 -27.87 14.90 38.35
C ASN A 394 -28.33 13.45 38.21
N GLY A 395 -27.67 12.49 38.88
CA GLY A 395 -28.22 11.13 38.99
C GLY A 395 -28.11 10.23 37.74
N ASN A 396 -27.68 10.74 36.60
CA ASN A 396 -27.42 9.93 35.43
C ASN A 396 -25.98 9.38 35.46
N LYS A 397 -25.84 8.16 35.86
CA LYS A 397 -24.61 7.38 35.77
C LYS A 397 -24.18 7.33 34.30
N LYS A 398 -23.04 7.96 34.00
CA LYS A 398 -22.29 7.85 32.71
C LYS A 398 -22.52 8.99 31.71
N ASN A 399 -21.87 10.12 31.96
CA ASN A 399 -21.59 11.05 30.89
C ASN A 399 -20.48 10.47 30.01
N ALA A 400 -20.77 10.29 28.74
CA ALA A 400 -19.78 9.81 27.77
C ALA A 400 -18.59 10.79 27.75
N ILE A 401 -17.38 10.27 27.87
CA ILE A 401 -16.14 11.02 27.65
C ILE A 401 -15.96 11.05 26.14
N ILE A 402 -16.04 12.24 25.55
CA ILE A 402 -16.02 12.44 24.10
C ILE A 402 -14.58 12.42 23.60
N ASN A 403 -13.65 13.02 24.39
CA ASN A 403 -12.24 13.10 24.00
C ASN A 403 -11.33 12.88 25.21
N ILE A 404 -10.22 12.23 24.99
CA ILE A 404 -9.15 11.98 25.96
C ILE A 404 -7.86 12.57 25.38
N PHE A 405 -7.14 13.37 26.14
CA PHE A 405 -5.86 13.92 25.78
C PHE A 405 -4.86 13.75 26.94
N VAL A 406 -3.62 13.41 26.64
CA VAL A 406 -2.51 13.34 27.60
C VAL A 406 -1.56 14.49 27.33
N ASP A 407 -1.35 15.37 28.32
CA ASP A 407 -0.47 16.53 28.18
C ASP A 407 1.02 16.16 28.28
N SER A 408 1.88 17.12 27.98
CA SER A 408 3.33 16.96 28.07
C SER A 408 3.86 16.66 29.48
N SER A 409 3.05 16.90 30.53
CA SER A 409 3.35 16.58 31.94
C SER A 409 2.70 15.26 32.38
N ASN A 410 2.15 14.49 31.46
CA ASN A 410 1.49 13.21 31.70
C ASN A 410 0.19 13.29 32.51
N HIS A 411 -0.50 14.43 32.46
CA HIS A 411 -1.84 14.54 33.00
C HIS A 411 -2.87 14.15 31.97
N LEU A 412 -3.95 13.55 32.44
CA LEU A 412 -5.07 13.15 31.60
C LEU A 412 -6.12 14.26 31.55
N TRP A 413 -6.49 14.69 30.35
CA TRP A 413 -7.55 15.64 30.13
C TRP A 413 -8.74 14.93 29.50
N LEU A 414 -9.91 15.08 30.12
CA LEU A 414 -11.14 14.42 29.71
C LEU A 414 -12.19 15.46 29.37
N ALA A 415 -12.70 15.38 28.14
CA ALA A 415 -13.80 16.19 27.65
C ALA A 415 -15.12 15.42 27.77
N ASN A 416 -16.14 16.04 28.30
CA ASN A 416 -17.50 15.52 28.29
C ASN A 416 -18.50 16.60 27.79
N GLY A 417 -19.81 16.41 27.94
CA GLY A 417 -20.82 17.28 27.35
C GLY A 417 -20.80 18.74 27.78
N ASP A 418 -20.24 19.10 28.93
CA ASP A 418 -20.34 20.44 29.53
C ASP A 418 -19.06 20.97 30.17
N HIS A 419 -17.98 20.20 30.20
CA HIS A 419 -16.69 20.65 30.73
C HIS A 419 -15.50 19.82 30.23
N VAL A 420 -14.30 20.36 30.44
CA VAL A 420 -13.03 19.66 30.32
C VAL A 420 -12.38 19.61 31.70
N ALA A 421 -11.91 18.46 32.13
CA ALA A 421 -11.28 18.29 33.44
C ALA A 421 -9.89 17.65 33.29
N LYS A 422 -8.97 18.13 34.15
CA LYS A 422 -7.60 17.63 34.28
C LYS A 422 -7.53 16.64 35.43
N TYR A 423 -6.86 15.51 35.16
CA TYR A 423 -6.66 14.45 36.14
C TYR A 423 -5.20 14.02 36.22
N GLN A 424 -4.84 13.49 37.37
CA GLN A 424 -3.57 12.79 37.57
C GLN A 424 -3.84 11.36 38.03
N TYR A 425 -3.20 10.40 37.40
CA TYR A 425 -3.25 9.00 37.81
C TYR A 425 -2.09 8.69 38.74
N ASP A 426 -2.37 8.13 39.93
CA ASP A 426 -1.37 7.80 40.93
C ASP A 426 -0.97 6.31 40.97
N GLY A 427 -1.39 5.54 39.97
CA GLY A 427 -1.23 4.07 39.86
C GLY A 427 -2.47 3.30 40.35
N ASN A 428 -3.28 3.88 41.23
CA ASN A 428 -4.51 3.27 41.74
C ASN A 428 -5.76 4.06 41.39
N ASN A 429 -5.72 5.37 41.54
CA ASN A 429 -6.87 6.25 41.40
C ASN A 429 -6.60 7.35 40.37
N LEU A 430 -7.67 7.79 39.74
CA LEU A 430 -7.66 8.96 38.87
C LEU A 430 -8.16 10.18 39.62
N ASN A 431 -7.24 11.00 40.08
CA ASN A 431 -7.49 12.16 40.95
C ASN A 431 -7.74 13.41 40.11
N LYS A 432 -8.89 14.07 40.33
CA LYS A 432 -9.21 15.29 39.62
C LYS A 432 -8.39 16.46 40.14
N VAL A 433 -7.66 17.14 39.25
CA VAL A 433 -6.81 18.31 39.59
C VAL A 433 -7.53 19.61 39.31
N ALA A 434 -8.24 19.72 38.19
CA ALA A 434 -8.96 20.94 37.80
C ALA A 434 -10.16 20.60 36.90
N SER A 435 -11.12 21.56 36.82
CA SER A 435 -12.30 21.42 35.96
C SER A 435 -12.67 22.76 35.37
N TYR A 436 -12.97 22.80 34.08
CA TYR A 436 -13.23 24.00 33.29
C TYR A 436 -14.57 23.85 32.55
N PRO A 437 -15.59 24.66 32.89
CA PRO A 437 -16.87 24.59 32.21
C PRO A 437 -16.74 25.10 30.79
N CYS A 438 -17.14 24.27 29.84
CA CYS A 438 -17.15 24.66 28.45
C CYS A 438 -18.27 23.91 27.69
N PHE A 439 -18.91 24.59 26.75
CA PHE A 439 -20.06 24.02 26.04
C PHE A 439 -19.63 23.02 24.96
N MET A 440 -20.04 21.78 25.10
CA MET A 440 -19.80 20.67 24.15
C MET A 440 -18.36 20.63 23.61
N PRO A 441 -17.36 20.38 24.46
CA PRO A 441 -15.98 20.24 24.00
C PRO A 441 -15.87 19.03 23.09
N MET A 442 -15.15 19.17 21.98
CA MET A 442 -15.01 18.17 20.94
C MET A 442 -13.61 17.57 20.92
N ASP A 443 -12.58 18.41 20.95
CA ASP A 443 -11.18 17.97 20.82
C ASP A 443 -10.26 18.84 21.69
N ILE A 444 -9.13 18.24 22.11
CA ILE A 444 -8.15 18.87 22.98
C ILE A 444 -6.77 18.77 22.36
N SER A 445 -6.01 19.87 22.38
CA SER A 445 -4.62 19.91 21.90
C SER A 445 -3.77 20.75 22.85
N GLN A 446 -2.44 20.55 22.82
CA GLN A 446 -1.47 21.34 23.58
C GLN A 446 -0.52 22.09 22.65
N ASP A 447 -0.28 23.38 22.93
CA ASP A 447 0.71 24.17 22.20
C ASP A 447 2.14 23.98 22.77
N ALA A 448 3.13 24.52 22.09
CA ALA A 448 4.54 24.42 22.50
C ALA A 448 4.84 25.12 23.83
N LYS A 449 3.98 26.03 24.29
CA LYS A 449 4.08 26.74 25.59
C LYS A 449 3.38 25.96 26.72
N GLY A 450 2.78 24.82 26.38
CA GLY A 450 2.04 23.97 27.33
C GLY A 450 0.59 24.36 27.55
N ASN A 451 0.07 25.41 26.90
CA ASN A 451 -1.34 25.78 27.02
C ASN A 451 -2.23 24.70 26.39
N ILE A 452 -3.37 24.46 27.00
CA ILE A 452 -4.36 23.50 26.50
C ILE A 452 -5.43 24.24 25.70
N TRP A 453 -5.64 23.80 24.50
CA TRP A 453 -6.65 24.34 23.61
C TRP A 453 -7.80 23.34 23.44
N VAL A 454 -9.01 23.85 23.50
CA VAL A 454 -10.23 23.04 23.44
C VAL A 454 -11.11 23.55 22.33
N SER A 455 -11.42 22.70 21.36
CA SER A 455 -12.44 22.97 20.34
C SER A 455 -13.84 22.61 20.86
N THR A 456 -14.87 23.20 20.29
CA THR A 456 -16.25 22.99 20.75
C THR A 456 -17.21 22.81 19.58
N ALA A 457 -18.38 22.23 19.86
CA ALA A 457 -19.49 22.22 18.93
C ALA A 457 -20.15 23.61 18.82
N SER A 458 -19.32 24.66 18.68
CA SER A 458 -19.74 26.05 18.51
C SER A 458 -18.66 26.85 17.77
N VAL A 459 -18.89 28.12 17.56
CA VAL A 459 -17.93 29.07 16.94
C VAL A 459 -16.72 29.41 17.81
N ASN A 460 -16.63 28.83 19.00
CA ASN A 460 -15.65 29.19 19.99
C ASN A 460 -14.63 28.09 20.20
N ILE A 461 -13.39 28.50 20.51
CA ILE A 461 -12.37 27.68 21.12
C ILE A 461 -12.02 28.25 22.50
N TYR A 462 -11.48 27.42 23.35
CA TYR A 462 -10.99 27.83 24.69
C TYR A 462 -9.50 27.55 24.80
N CYS A 463 -8.80 28.42 25.50
CA CYS A 463 -7.40 28.28 25.86
C CYS A 463 -7.25 28.26 27.34
N ILE A 464 -6.65 27.24 27.93
CA ILE A 464 -6.31 27.14 29.33
C ILE A 464 -4.81 27.39 29.46
N SER A 465 -4.43 28.46 30.13
CA SER A 465 -3.04 28.86 30.30
C SER A 465 -2.28 27.87 31.13
N ALA A 466 -1.13 27.39 30.65
CA ALA A 466 -0.23 26.55 31.44
C ALA A 466 0.34 27.28 32.67
N GLN A 467 0.52 28.59 32.58
CA GLN A 467 1.15 29.41 33.63
C GLN A 467 0.15 29.82 34.73
N SER A 468 -1.05 30.32 34.36
CA SER A 468 -2.04 30.81 35.33
C SER A 468 -3.13 29.79 35.66
N GLY A 469 -3.32 28.79 34.84
CA GLY A 469 -4.45 27.85 34.93
C GLY A 469 -5.79 28.46 34.54
N GLU A 470 -5.82 29.72 34.10
CA GLU A 470 -7.06 30.41 33.71
C GLU A 470 -7.51 29.99 32.30
N MET A 471 -8.82 29.88 32.14
CA MET A 471 -9.45 29.57 30.87
C MET A 471 -9.98 30.83 30.19
N THR A 472 -9.54 31.08 28.97
CA THR A 472 -10.02 32.17 28.11
C THR A 472 -10.80 31.63 26.89
N LYS A 473 -11.86 32.33 26.53
CA LYS A 473 -12.69 31.99 25.37
C LYS A 473 -12.30 32.86 24.18
N LYS A 474 -12.15 32.25 23.01
CA LYS A 474 -11.92 32.96 21.74
C LYS A 474 -12.99 32.55 20.73
N GLN A 475 -13.67 33.53 20.15
CA GLN A 475 -14.57 33.32 19.04
C GLN A 475 -13.79 33.37 17.72
N LEU A 476 -13.86 32.32 16.92
CA LEU A 476 -13.12 32.22 15.66
C LEU A 476 -13.95 32.67 14.45
N PHE A 477 -15.27 32.46 14.49
CA PHE A 477 -16.15 32.73 13.37
C PHE A 477 -17.27 33.68 13.76
N PRO A 478 -17.65 34.61 12.88
CA PRO A 478 -18.69 35.62 13.18
C PRO A 478 -20.12 35.09 13.16
N THR A 479 -20.34 33.88 12.68
CA THR A 479 -21.65 33.31 12.45
C THR A 479 -22.16 32.43 13.55
N THR A 480 -23.49 32.31 13.62
CA THR A 480 -24.20 31.58 14.67
C THR A 480 -24.18 30.05 14.52
N PHE A 481 -23.80 29.53 13.37
CA PHE A 481 -23.81 28.09 13.08
C PHE A 481 -22.49 27.63 12.50
N CYS A 482 -21.58 27.27 13.38
CA CYS A 482 -20.34 26.58 13.05
C CYS A 482 -20.01 25.67 14.21
N PHE A 483 -19.43 24.49 13.97
CA PHE A 483 -18.80 23.72 15.03
C PHE A 483 -17.39 23.31 14.61
N ILE A 484 -16.51 23.21 15.58
CA ILE A 484 -15.08 22.96 15.41
C ILE A 484 -14.79 21.57 15.96
N PRO A 485 -14.86 20.50 15.12
CA PRO A 485 -14.72 19.12 15.59
C PRO A 485 -13.29 18.75 15.96
N SER A 486 -12.29 19.42 15.40
CA SER A 486 -10.89 19.07 15.67
C SER A 486 -9.97 20.28 15.68
N ILE A 487 -8.93 20.18 16.53
CA ILE A 487 -7.88 21.19 16.69
C ILE A 487 -6.53 20.48 16.89
N MET A 488 -5.51 20.91 16.16
CA MET A 488 -4.17 20.35 16.22
C MET A 488 -3.14 21.46 16.24
N HIS A 489 -2.16 21.36 17.13
CA HIS A 489 -0.96 22.20 17.12
C HIS A 489 0.13 21.60 16.23
N LEU A 490 0.75 22.45 15.41
CA LEU A 490 1.86 22.11 14.53
C LEU A 490 3.18 22.53 15.17
N GLN A 491 4.29 21.92 14.74
CA GLN A 491 5.63 22.18 15.30
C GLN A 491 6.11 23.63 15.20
N ASN A 492 5.53 24.43 14.28
CA ASN A 492 5.87 25.84 14.07
C ASN A 492 4.97 26.81 14.84
N ASP A 493 4.34 26.36 15.92
CA ASP A 493 3.39 27.12 16.76
C ASP A 493 2.11 27.56 16.02
N ASN A 494 1.88 27.03 14.80
CA ASN A 494 0.63 27.21 14.06
C ASN A 494 -0.42 26.20 14.55
N MET A 495 -1.69 26.55 14.37
CA MET A 495 -2.81 25.71 14.74
C MET A 495 -3.61 25.34 13.49
N LEU A 496 -3.83 24.04 13.30
CA LEU A 496 -4.75 23.53 12.28
C LEU A 496 -6.11 23.30 12.94
N ILE A 497 -7.14 23.88 12.35
CA ILE A 497 -8.52 23.79 12.87
C ILE A 497 -9.41 23.31 11.74
N SER A 498 -10.16 22.23 11.99
CA SER A 498 -11.26 21.84 11.12
C SER A 498 -12.55 22.51 11.60
N ALA A 499 -13.36 23.02 10.67
CA ALA A 499 -14.62 23.65 11.01
C ALA A 499 -15.69 23.27 9.97
N PHE A 500 -16.89 22.96 10.46
CA PHE A 500 -18.08 22.86 9.63
C PHE A 500 -18.80 24.20 9.63
N TYR A 501 -18.94 24.75 8.45
CA TYR A 501 -19.59 26.03 8.19
C TYR A 501 -20.79 25.82 7.27
N LYS A 502 -21.93 26.42 7.64
CA LYS A 502 -23.14 26.41 6.82
C LYS A 502 -23.53 27.84 6.43
#